data_e40d710e8fd0d3c3d269aae4ecea15c0
#
_entry.id   e40d710e8fd0d3c3d269aae4ecea15c0
#
_cell.length_a   1.000
_cell.length_b   1.000
_cell.length_c   1.000
_cell.angle_alpha   90.00
_cell.angle_beta   90.00
_cell.angle_gamma   90.00
#
_symmetry.space_group_name_H-M   'P 1'
#
loop_
_entity.id
_entity.type
_entity.pdbx_description
1 polymer ?
#
loop_
_entity_poly.entity_id
_entity_poly.type
_entity_poly.pdbx_seq_one_letter_code
_entity_poly.pdbx_strand_id
1 'polypeptide(L)'
;MSIKQLCFDAHIQLRDQHGIAVRRTHLYELLAALLGFNSHAALAANAVIGQVRQARKFTSDDLSRLSKRCLALGYPTMESQRIAEAITALAETHRLVAVEIKYLVTLVAGNADGWDGDDEEMPDDVGIDQASPWQDVPDLDLDSPLLIDALEQLAAKDHADAHYALALLLQCEAPED
;
A
#
# COMPACT_ATOMS: atom_id res chain seq x y z
N MET A 1 -2.97 8.13 10.89
CA MET A 1 -2.47 6.86 11.52
C MET A 1 -1.18 6.48 10.82
N SER A 2 -0.13 6.11 11.54
CA SER A 2 1.15 5.68 10.92
C SER A 2 1.25 4.16 10.82
N ILE A 3 2.16 3.65 9.97
CA ILE A 3 2.45 2.22 9.89
C ILE A 3 2.98 1.67 11.24
N LYS A 4 3.69 2.51 12.01
CA LYS A 4 4.17 2.14 13.35
C LYS A 4 3.01 1.91 14.32
N GLN A 5 2.00 2.79 14.27
CA GLN A 5 0.80 2.65 15.07
C GLN A 5 0.01 1.41 14.66
N LEU A 6 -0.19 1.18 13.35
CA LEU A 6 -0.84 -0.01 12.83
C LEU A 6 -0.17 -1.30 13.32
N CYS A 7 1.16 -1.39 13.22
CA CYS A 7 1.90 -2.55 13.71
C CYS A 7 1.84 -2.71 15.23
N PHE A 8 1.76 -1.61 15.98
CA PHE A 8 1.57 -1.66 17.42
C PHE A 8 0.19 -2.21 17.78
N ASP A 9 -0.86 -1.70 17.16
CA ASP A 9 -2.24 -2.16 17.38
C ASP A 9 -2.42 -3.62 16.97
N ALA A 10 -1.83 -4.03 15.84
CA ALA A 10 -1.78 -5.43 15.41
C ALA A 10 -1.08 -6.33 16.43
N HIS A 11 0.04 -5.87 17.01
CA HIS A 11 0.75 -6.62 18.04
C HIS A 11 -0.11 -6.85 19.28
N ILE A 12 -0.80 -5.80 19.75
CA ILE A 12 -1.72 -5.88 20.89
C ILE A 12 -2.89 -6.82 20.58
N GLN A 13 -3.51 -6.66 19.41
CA GLN A 13 -4.66 -7.47 18.99
C GLN A 13 -4.30 -8.97 18.90
N LEU A 14 -3.19 -9.32 18.26
CA LEU A 14 -2.72 -10.70 18.15
C LEU A 14 -2.47 -11.34 19.52
N ARG A 15 -1.84 -10.59 20.42
CA ARG A 15 -1.58 -11.07 21.77
C ARG A 15 -2.86 -11.26 22.57
N ASP A 16 -3.73 -10.25 22.60
CA ASP A 16 -4.87 -10.19 23.51
C ASP A 16 -6.07 -11.02 23.00
N GLN A 17 -6.30 -11.08 21.69
CA GLN A 17 -7.42 -11.83 21.10
C GLN A 17 -7.04 -13.27 20.71
N HIS A 18 -5.80 -13.48 20.27
CA HIS A 18 -5.37 -14.78 19.74
C HIS A 18 -4.35 -15.50 20.62
N GLY A 19 -3.83 -14.84 21.66
CA GLY A 19 -2.79 -15.39 22.52
C GLY A 19 -1.45 -15.64 21.82
N ILE A 20 -1.21 -14.97 20.68
CA ILE A 20 -0.05 -15.18 19.83
C ILE A 20 0.94 -14.03 20.02
N ALA A 21 2.17 -14.36 20.44
CA ALA A 21 3.24 -13.37 20.61
C ALA A 21 4.01 -13.20 19.29
N VAL A 22 3.63 -12.23 18.47
CA VAL A 22 4.38 -11.85 17.27
C VAL A 22 5.32 -10.69 17.57
N ARG A 23 6.60 -10.82 17.18
CA ARG A 23 7.56 -9.70 17.32
C ARG A 23 7.16 -8.55 16.42
N ARG A 24 7.23 -7.31 16.90
CA ARG A 24 6.87 -6.12 16.11
C ARG A 24 7.64 -6.01 14.79
N THR A 25 8.92 -6.36 14.78
CA THR A 25 9.72 -6.40 13.55
C THR A 25 9.21 -7.42 12.54
N HIS A 26 8.68 -8.56 13.02
CA HIS A 26 8.08 -9.56 12.14
C HIS A 26 6.76 -9.08 11.52
N LEU A 27 6.00 -8.20 12.19
CA LEU A 27 4.76 -7.64 11.61
C LEU A 27 5.02 -6.85 10.33
N TYR A 28 6.10 -6.07 10.27
CA TYR A 28 6.50 -5.38 9.04
C TYR A 28 6.81 -6.35 7.91
N GLU A 29 7.51 -7.45 8.22
CA GLU A 29 7.83 -8.50 7.26
C GLU A 29 6.58 -9.24 6.77
N LEU A 30 5.63 -9.48 7.68
CA LEU A 30 4.37 -10.15 7.36
C LEU A 30 3.46 -9.26 6.51
N LEU A 31 3.35 -7.97 6.82
CA LEU A 31 2.62 -7.02 6.00
C LEU A 31 3.25 -6.89 4.61
N ALA A 32 4.58 -6.81 4.52
CA ALA A 32 5.27 -6.79 3.23
C ALA A 32 4.96 -8.05 2.39
N ALA A 33 5.00 -9.23 3.00
CA ALA A 33 4.67 -10.49 2.32
C ALA A 33 3.20 -10.54 1.85
N LEU A 34 2.26 -10.07 2.67
CA LEU A 34 0.84 -9.98 2.30
C LEU A 34 0.63 -9.04 1.11
N LEU A 35 1.35 -7.91 1.09
CA LEU A 35 1.28 -6.89 0.03
C LEU A 35 2.11 -7.24 -1.22
N GLY A 36 2.72 -8.43 -1.29
CA GLY A 36 3.40 -8.94 -2.49
C GLY A 36 4.91 -8.76 -2.52
N PHE A 37 5.53 -8.29 -1.44
CA PHE A 37 6.97 -8.05 -1.36
C PHE A 37 7.70 -9.16 -0.62
N ASN A 38 8.93 -9.45 -1.05
CA ASN A 38 9.77 -10.49 -0.44
C ASN A 38 10.30 -10.12 0.96
N SER A 39 10.34 -8.82 1.29
CA SER A 39 10.77 -8.32 2.60
C SER A 39 10.24 -6.91 2.85
N HIS A 40 10.24 -6.48 4.11
CA HIS A 40 9.95 -5.09 4.47
C HIS A 40 10.95 -4.10 3.84
N ALA A 41 12.21 -4.49 3.71
CA ALA A 41 13.21 -3.65 3.04
C ALA A 41 12.89 -3.44 1.55
N ALA A 42 12.42 -4.49 0.85
CA ALA A 42 11.99 -4.40 -0.55
C ALA A 42 10.73 -3.53 -0.70
N LEU A 43 9.77 -3.65 0.20
CA LEU A 43 8.60 -2.78 0.25
C LEU A 43 9.05 -1.31 0.42
N ALA A 44 9.82 -1.03 1.46
CA ALA A 44 10.24 0.33 1.81
C ALA A 44 11.12 1.02 0.75
N ALA A 45 11.79 0.23 -0.12
CA ALA A 45 12.62 0.77 -1.21
C ALA A 45 11.81 1.11 -2.47
N ASN A 46 10.63 0.49 -2.67
CA ASN A 46 9.92 0.59 -3.95
C ASN A 46 8.48 1.11 -3.82
N ALA A 47 7.89 1.02 -2.64
CA ALA A 47 6.48 1.30 -2.44
C ALA A 47 6.19 1.96 -1.09
N VAL A 48 5.05 2.59 -1.01
CA VAL A 48 4.43 3.09 0.22
C VAL A 48 3.18 2.28 0.53
N ILE A 49 2.81 2.21 1.81
CA ILE A 49 1.54 1.64 2.22
C ILE A 49 0.52 2.77 2.30
N GLY A 50 -0.55 2.62 1.53
CA GLY A 50 -1.71 3.50 1.54
C GLY A 50 -2.98 2.74 1.87
N GLN A 51 -4.11 3.42 1.72
CA GLN A 51 -5.44 2.86 1.87
C GLN A 51 -6.23 3.03 0.58
N VAL A 52 -7.17 2.12 0.31
CA VAL A 52 -8.10 2.24 -0.80
C VAL A 52 -9.49 2.59 -0.29
N ARG A 53 -10.28 3.32 -1.09
CA ARG A 53 -11.65 3.72 -0.72
C ARG A 53 -12.59 2.51 -0.66
N GLN A 54 -12.39 1.55 -1.55
CA GLN A 54 -13.18 0.31 -1.57
C GLN A 54 -12.45 -0.82 -0.87
N ALA A 55 -13.20 -1.71 -0.22
CA ALA A 55 -12.62 -2.87 0.46
C ALA A 55 -11.98 -3.83 -0.56
N ARG A 56 -10.72 -4.17 -0.35
CA ARG A 56 -10.00 -5.18 -1.11
C ARG A 56 -10.03 -6.50 -0.33
N LYS A 57 -10.23 -7.60 -1.05
CA LYS A 57 -10.02 -8.94 -0.51
C LYS A 57 -8.69 -9.50 -0.98
N PHE A 58 -7.99 -10.15 -0.06
CA PHE A 58 -6.74 -10.83 -0.40
C PHE A 58 -7.04 -12.22 -1.00
N THR A 59 -6.20 -12.64 -1.94
CA THR A 59 -6.34 -13.90 -2.65
C THR A 59 -5.74 -15.07 -1.85
N SER A 60 -6.02 -16.30 -2.28
CA SER A 60 -5.37 -17.49 -1.73
C SER A 60 -3.84 -17.47 -1.87
N ASP A 61 -3.34 -16.84 -2.94
CA ASP A 61 -1.90 -16.72 -3.18
C ASP A 61 -1.24 -15.72 -2.22
N ASP A 62 -1.93 -14.64 -1.88
CA ASP A 62 -1.49 -13.68 -0.86
C ASP A 62 -1.38 -14.36 0.51
N LEU A 63 -2.40 -15.12 0.90
CA LEU A 63 -2.40 -15.92 2.13
C LEU A 63 -1.31 -16.98 2.14
N SER A 64 -1.06 -17.64 1.00
CA SER A 64 0.01 -18.63 0.86
C SER A 64 1.39 -18.00 1.06
N ARG A 65 1.64 -16.81 0.46
CA ARG A 65 2.90 -16.06 0.67
C ARG A 65 3.08 -15.68 2.13
N LEU A 66 2.02 -15.15 2.75
CA LEU A 66 2.04 -14.76 4.16
C LEU A 66 2.34 -15.95 5.07
N SER A 67 1.67 -17.10 4.86
CA SER A 67 1.91 -18.33 5.63
C SER A 67 3.35 -18.83 5.47
N LYS A 68 3.89 -18.82 4.24
CA LYS A 68 5.30 -19.17 3.98
C LYS A 68 6.25 -18.23 4.72
N ARG A 69 5.93 -16.94 4.78
CA ARG A 69 6.74 -15.97 5.52
C ARG A 69 6.69 -16.21 7.02
N CYS A 70 5.52 -16.54 7.59
CA CYS A 70 5.40 -16.92 8.99
C CYS A 70 6.32 -18.12 9.34
N LEU A 71 6.29 -19.17 8.51
CA LEU A 71 7.16 -20.34 8.70
C LEU A 71 8.64 -19.97 8.62
N ALA A 72 9.03 -19.13 7.66
CA ALA A 72 10.40 -18.63 7.51
C ALA A 72 10.88 -17.80 8.70
N LEU A 73 9.97 -17.13 9.39
CA LEU A 73 10.24 -16.39 10.62
C LEU A 73 10.25 -17.27 11.89
N GLY A 74 10.02 -18.58 11.73
CA GLY A 74 10.11 -19.58 12.80
C GLY A 74 8.82 -19.81 13.59
N TYR A 75 7.66 -19.37 13.08
CA TYR A 75 6.38 -19.67 13.72
C TYR A 75 5.92 -21.09 13.37
N PRO A 76 5.35 -21.85 14.34
CA PRO A 76 4.77 -23.17 14.08
C PRO A 76 3.62 -23.10 13.06
N THR A 77 3.37 -24.17 12.32
CA THR A 77 2.35 -24.22 11.25
C THR A 77 0.96 -23.77 11.74
N MET A 78 0.52 -24.24 12.89
CA MET A 78 -0.79 -23.87 13.46
C MET A 78 -0.87 -22.39 13.83
N GLU A 79 0.21 -21.82 14.37
CA GLU A 79 0.29 -20.39 14.67
C GLU A 79 0.40 -19.57 13.40
N SER A 80 1.16 -20.04 12.40
CA SER A 80 1.32 -19.38 11.11
C SER A 80 -0.01 -19.15 10.39
N GLN A 81 -0.91 -20.12 10.45
CA GLN A 81 -2.24 -19.96 9.88
C GLN A 81 -3.06 -18.90 10.61
N ARG A 82 -3.07 -18.95 11.94
CA ARG A 82 -3.80 -17.97 12.78
C ARG A 82 -3.24 -16.55 12.63
N ILE A 83 -1.90 -16.43 12.53
CA ILE A 83 -1.23 -15.15 12.26
C ILE A 83 -1.65 -14.64 10.88
N ALA A 84 -1.63 -15.51 9.84
CA ALA A 84 -2.00 -15.13 8.49
C ALA A 84 -3.45 -14.62 8.42
N GLU A 85 -4.39 -15.33 9.04
CA GLU A 85 -5.80 -14.93 9.12
C GLU A 85 -5.96 -13.57 9.82
N ALA A 86 -5.30 -13.37 10.96
CA ALA A 86 -5.42 -12.13 11.73
C ALA A 86 -4.77 -10.92 11.01
N ILE A 87 -3.61 -11.09 10.38
CA ILE A 87 -2.94 -10.03 9.62
C ILE A 87 -3.76 -9.67 8.36
N THR A 88 -4.34 -10.66 7.70
CA THR A 88 -5.21 -10.44 6.54
C THR A 88 -6.47 -9.67 6.94
N ALA A 89 -7.15 -10.08 8.01
CA ALA A 89 -8.32 -9.38 8.52
C ALA A 89 -8.01 -7.92 8.91
N LEU A 90 -6.84 -7.68 9.52
CA LEU A 90 -6.37 -6.33 9.84
C LEU A 90 -6.15 -5.51 8.56
N ALA A 91 -5.47 -6.07 7.56
CA ALA A 91 -5.18 -5.39 6.31
C ALA A 91 -6.48 -5.08 5.53
N GLU A 92 -7.46 -5.98 5.54
CA GLU A 92 -8.79 -5.76 4.96
C GLU A 92 -9.58 -4.68 5.71
N THR A 93 -9.57 -4.72 7.05
CA THR A 93 -10.24 -3.72 7.90
C THR A 93 -9.70 -2.31 7.64
N HIS A 94 -8.40 -2.18 7.52
CA HIS A 94 -7.74 -0.90 7.21
C HIS A 94 -7.61 -0.64 5.72
N ARG A 95 -8.13 -1.53 4.86
CA ARG A 95 -8.12 -1.41 3.39
C ARG A 95 -6.71 -1.12 2.85
N LEU A 96 -5.71 -1.82 3.37
CA LEU A 96 -4.30 -1.58 3.06
C LEU A 96 -3.95 -2.01 1.63
N VAL A 97 -3.11 -1.21 0.99
CA VAL A 97 -2.52 -1.47 -0.32
C VAL A 97 -1.07 -1.00 -0.32
N ALA A 98 -0.23 -1.68 -1.08
CA ALA A 98 1.09 -1.16 -1.43
C ALA A 98 1.01 -0.47 -2.79
N VAL A 99 1.55 0.74 -2.86
CA VAL A 99 1.58 1.55 -4.08
C VAL A 99 3.03 1.86 -4.41
N GLU A 100 3.47 1.50 -5.60
CA GLU A 100 4.80 1.86 -6.07
C GLU A 100 4.93 3.38 -6.16
N ILE A 101 6.04 3.92 -5.67
CA ILE A 101 6.24 5.38 -5.57
C ILE A 101 6.18 6.02 -6.97
N LYS A 102 6.79 5.38 -7.97
CA LYS A 102 6.77 5.88 -9.35
C LYS A 102 5.35 5.96 -9.90
N TYR A 103 4.54 4.94 -9.60
CA TYR A 103 3.14 4.91 -10.00
C TYR A 103 2.34 6.01 -9.30
N LEU A 104 2.55 6.21 -8.00
CA LEU A 104 1.90 7.26 -7.24
C LEU A 104 2.20 8.64 -7.83
N VAL A 105 3.46 8.91 -8.19
CA VAL A 105 3.86 10.15 -8.87
C VAL A 105 3.06 10.36 -10.15
N THR A 106 2.94 9.34 -10.99
CA THR A 106 2.17 9.42 -12.24
C THR A 106 0.68 9.67 -11.98
N LEU A 107 0.10 9.01 -10.98
CA LEU A 107 -1.29 9.17 -10.60
C LEU A 107 -1.59 10.60 -10.15
N VAL A 108 -0.74 11.15 -9.29
CA VAL A 108 -0.95 12.49 -8.72
C VAL A 108 -0.66 13.57 -9.77
N ALA A 109 0.37 13.40 -10.61
CA ALA A 109 0.68 14.32 -11.70
C ALA A 109 -0.46 14.36 -12.74
N GLY A 110 -1.03 13.22 -13.11
CA GLY A 110 -2.16 13.16 -14.04
C GLY A 110 -3.45 13.80 -13.52
N ASN A 111 -3.60 13.87 -12.18
CA ASN A 111 -4.72 14.59 -11.57
C ASN A 111 -4.47 16.10 -11.45
N ALA A 112 -3.20 16.54 -11.43
CA ALA A 112 -2.82 17.95 -11.32
C ALA A 112 -2.94 18.70 -12.65
N ASP A 113 -2.67 18.02 -13.76
CA ASP A 113 -2.91 18.55 -15.10
C ASP A 113 -4.41 18.36 -15.43
N GLY A 114 -5.26 19.22 -14.84
CA GLY A 114 -6.69 19.25 -15.16
C GLY A 114 -6.84 19.25 -16.68
N TRP A 115 -7.49 18.21 -17.21
CA TRP A 115 -7.80 18.05 -18.61
C TRP A 115 -8.57 19.29 -19.08
N ASP A 116 -7.85 20.30 -19.52
CA ASP A 116 -8.38 21.28 -20.46
C ASP A 116 -8.57 20.51 -21.77
N GLY A 117 -9.76 19.92 -21.87
CA GLY A 117 -10.17 19.17 -23.06
C GLY A 117 -10.34 20.11 -24.25
N ASP A 118 -9.25 20.44 -24.91
CA ASP A 118 -9.32 20.77 -26.32
C ASP A 118 -9.54 19.45 -27.06
N ASP A 119 -10.78 19.29 -27.58
CA ASP A 119 -11.24 18.22 -28.47
C ASP A 119 -10.37 18.17 -29.73
N GLU A 120 -9.10 17.77 -29.65
CA GLU A 120 -8.35 17.32 -30.78
C GLU A 120 -8.76 15.88 -31.08
N GLU A 121 -9.54 15.73 -32.17
CA GLU A 121 -9.94 14.47 -32.78
C GLU A 121 -8.74 13.52 -32.87
N MET A 122 -8.70 12.53 -31.96
CA MET A 122 -7.73 11.44 -32.09
C MET A 122 -7.99 10.65 -33.35
N PRO A 123 -6.97 10.36 -34.16
CA PRO A 123 -7.15 9.54 -35.37
C PRO A 123 -7.61 8.14 -34.95
N ASP A 124 -8.78 7.75 -35.41
CA ASP A 124 -9.31 6.40 -35.39
C ASP A 124 -8.36 5.48 -36.17
N ASP A 125 -7.51 4.76 -35.55
CA ASP A 125 -6.87 3.52 -35.95
C ASP A 125 -5.41 3.40 -35.48
N VAL A 126 -5.22 3.22 -34.18
CA VAL A 126 -4.05 2.50 -33.69
C VAL A 126 -4.58 1.40 -32.77
N GLY A 127 -4.73 0.21 -33.33
CA GLY A 127 -5.04 -1.00 -32.61
C GLY A 127 -3.94 -1.31 -31.57
N ILE A 128 -3.95 -0.61 -30.45
CA ILE A 128 -3.15 -0.93 -29.29
C ILE A 128 -4.03 -1.79 -28.40
N ASP A 129 -4.02 -3.10 -28.71
CA ASP A 129 -4.48 -4.15 -27.80
C ASP A 129 -3.44 -4.31 -26.67
N GLN A 130 -3.11 -3.20 -26.03
CA GLN A 130 -2.40 -3.16 -24.76
C GLN A 130 -3.47 -2.98 -23.70
N ALA A 131 -3.82 -4.10 -23.04
CA ALA A 131 -4.49 -4.02 -21.76
C ALA A 131 -3.74 -2.97 -20.93
N SER A 132 -4.38 -1.81 -20.76
CA SER A 132 -3.79 -0.71 -20.03
C SER A 132 -3.40 -1.25 -18.65
N PRO A 133 -2.14 -1.13 -18.21
CA PRO A 133 -1.75 -1.55 -16.86
C PRO A 133 -2.58 -0.85 -15.78
N TRP A 134 -3.39 0.09 -16.18
CA TRP A 134 -4.23 0.98 -15.36
C TRP A 134 -5.63 0.44 -15.05
N GLN A 135 -6.08 -0.67 -15.67
CA GLN A 135 -7.43 -1.21 -15.46
C GLN A 135 -7.65 -1.84 -14.07
N ASP A 136 -6.58 -2.19 -13.36
CA ASP A 136 -6.64 -2.82 -12.03
C ASP A 136 -6.12 -1.90 -10.90
N VAL A 137 -6.07 -0.58 -11.13
CA VAL A 137 -5.62 0.32 -10.08
C VAL A 137 -6.70 0.45 -9.03
N PRO A 138 -6.41 0.06 -7.80
CA PRO A 138 -7.35 0.26 -6.71
C PRO A 138 -7.60 1.78 -6.55
N ASP A 139 -8.86 2.14 -6.29
CA ASP A 139 -9.27 3.51 -5.95
C ASP A 139 -8.56 3.97 -4.67
N LEU A 140 -7.35 4.53 -4.87
CA LEU A 140 -6.45 4.91 -3.80
C LEU A 140 -7.00 6.14 -3.07
N ASP A 141 -7.03 6.07 -1.77
CA ASP A 141 -7.36 7.21 -0.91
C ASP A 141 -6.14 8.11 -0.75
N LEU A 142 -6.05 9.14 -1.59
CA LEU A 142 -4.91 10.07 -1.62
C LEU A 142 -4.83 10.92 -0.34
N ASP A 143 -5.95 11.12 0.36
CA ASP A 143 -6.05 11.88 1.61
C ASP A 143 -5.76 11.00 2.84
N SER A 144 -5.42 9.72 2.61
CA SER A 144 -5.16 8.78 3.68
C SER A 144 -3.99 9.22 4.57
N PRO A 145 -4.21 9.40 5.89
CA PRO A 145 -3.13 9.75 6.81
C PRO A 145 -1.97 8.75 6.81
N LEU A 146 -2.23 7.50 6.42
CA LEU A 146 -1.20 6.46 6.32
C LEU A 146 -0.29 6.71 5.11
N LEU A 147 -0.86 7.11 3.97
CA LEU A 147 -0.13 7.46 2.76
C LEU A 147 0.74 8.70 2.98
N ILE A 148 0.16 9.76 3.54
CA ILE A 148 0.87 11.02 3.82
C ILE A 148 2.04 10.77 4.77
N ASP A 149 1.83 10.08 5.92
CA ASP A 149 2.89 9.74 6.87
C ASP A 149 4.02 8.91 6.21
N ALA A 150 3.66 7.98 5.32
CA ALA A 150 4.65 7.18 4.60
C ALA A 150 5.49 8.02 3.63
N LEU A 151 4.87 8.95 2.90
CA LEU A 151 5.57 9.87 1.99
C LEU A 151 6.45 10.85 2.76
N GLU A 152 5.99 11.42 3.87
CA GLU A 152 6.78 12.28 4.73
C GLU A 152 8.03 11.57 5.27
N GLN A 153 7.89 10.29 5.69
CA GLN A 153 9.02 9.51 6.17
C GLN A 153 10.05 9.21 5.06
N LEU A 154 9.63 9.07 3.81
CA LEU A 154 10.53 8.89 2.67
C LEU A 154 11.16 10.20 2.24
N ALA A 155 10.41 11.29 2.22
CA ALA A 155 10.90 12.62 1.95
C ALA A 155 11.99 13.03 2.97
N ALA A 156 11.77 12.72 4.25
CA ALA A 156 12.78 12.93 5.30
C ALA A 156 14.09 12.13 5.11
N LYS A 157 14.12 11.16 4.18
CA LYS A 157 15.30 10.41 3.76
C LYS A 157 15.84 10.84 2.39
N ASP A 158 15.47 12.03 1.94
CA ASP A 158 15.88 12.62 0.65
C ASP A 158 15.40 11.81 -0.59
N HIS A 159 14.25 11.10 -0.49
CA HIS A 159 13.69 10.40 -1.63
C HIS A 159 12.98 11.38 -2.56
N ALA A 160 13.56 11.66 -3.74
CA ALA A 160 13.10 12.70 -4.67
C ALA A 160 11.64 12.52 -5.11
N ASP A 161 11.25 11.29 -5.51
CA ASP A 161 9.88 11.01 -5.95
C ASP A 161 8.85 11.19 -4.83
N ALA A 162 9.24 10.93 -3.56
CA ALA A 162 8.37 11.15 -2.41
C ALA A 162 8.17 12.63 -2.12
N HIS A 163 9.21 13.46 -2.25
CA HIS A 163 9.10 14.91 -2.18
C HIS A 163 8.17 15.45 -3.26
N TYR A 164 8.32 14.95 -4.48
CA TYR A 164 7.53 15.40 -5.61
C TYR A 164 6.05 15.00 -5.43
N ALA A 165 5.77 13.75 -5.08
CA ALA A 165 4.41 13.28 -4.82
C ALA A 165 3.73 14.07 -3.69
N LEU A 166 4.45 14.33 -2.59
CA LEU A 166 3.93 15.09 -1.47
C LEU A 166 3.61 16.54 -1.85
N ALA A 167 4.49 17.17 -2.65
CA ALA A 167 4.25 18.54 -3.14
C ALA A 167 2.99 18.62 -4.01
N LEU A 168 2.78 17.65 -4.91
CA LEU A 168 1.58 17.60 -5.76
C LEU A 168 0.30 17.39 -4.93
N LEU A 169 0.32 16.48 -3.94
CA LEU A 169 -0.83 16.24 -3.05
C LEU A 169 -1.21 17.52 -2.29
N LEU A 170 -0.24 18.24 -1.76
CA LEU A 170 -0.48 19.49 -1.04
C LEU A 170 -0.99 20.64 -1.96
N GLN A 171 -0.62 20.61 -3.25
CA GLN A 171 -1.16 21.57 -4.22
C GLN A 171 -2.64 21.32 -4.53
N CYS A 172 -3.05 20.05 -4.59
CA CYS A 172 -4.46 19.69 -4.80
C CYS A 172 -5.38 20.06 -3.63
N GLU A 173 -4.84 20.22 -2.42
CA GLU A 173 -5.59 20.64 -1.22
C GLU A 173 -5.68 22.15 -1.06
N ALA A 174 -4.89 22.94 -1.81
CA ALA A 174 -4.90 24.40 -1.69
C ALA A 174 -6.25 24.94 -2.20
N PRO A 175 -7.01 25.72 -1.38
CA PRO A 175 -8.23 26.33 -1.86
C PRO A 175 -7.88 27.34 -2.99
N GLU A 176 -8.68 27.30 -4.05
CA GLU A 176 -8.64 28.32 -5.09
C GLU A 176 -9.11 29.66 -4.47
N ASP A 177 -8.21 30.64 -4.34
CA ASP A 177 -8.51 32.00 -3.89
C ASP A 177 -9.25 32.82 -4.97
#